data_4ff666abd0b54c1b2ea4484b39fedbe2
#
_entry.id   4ff666abd0b54c1b2ea4484b39fedbe2
#
_cell.length_a   1.000
_cell.length_b   1.000
_cell.length_c   1.000
_cell.angle_alpha   90.00
_cell.angle_beta   90.00
_cell.angle_gamma   90.00
#
_symmetry.space_group_name_H-M   'P 1'
#
loop_
_entity.id
_entity.type
_entity.pdbx_description
1 polymer ?
#
loop_
_entity_poly.entity_id
_entity_poly.type
_entity_poly.pdbx_seq_one_letter_code
_entity_poly.pdbx_strand_id
1 'polypeptide(L)'
;KNERSGVEIQLDRSDFNFPTLVLGNFVNIIIISSRFIAGADGSNSIAFFMYAVVILNVLLTSVIGNVSTILLRKISIKKNTRLMIYSLLISLCIGLLMVVGLHYFSYDIIKFVYLRGEFNLFDVHETSSYLLELSFSFLFLFIATTLFQPFLTLPIGETKRVRLKMVVFFLLSIAFAAIYSEFNSFTSKESAVFVMYFSSINAVFLAFYSYIKYDQYEK
;
A
#
# COMPACT_ATOMS: atom_id res chain seq x y z
N LYS A 1 27.81 -11.91 -37.55
CA LYS A 1 26.38 -12.29 -37.63
C LYS A 1 25.95 -12.59 -36.17
N ASN A 2 25.35 -11.61 -35.51
CA ASN A 2 24.71 -11.77 -34.21
C ASN A 2 23.25 -12.13 -34.50
N GLU A 3 22.93 -13.39 -34.34
CA GLU A 3 21.55 -13.84 -34.25
C GLU A 3 21.06 -13.45 -32.86
N ARG A 4 20.32 -12.34 -32.74
CA ARG A 4 19.44 -12.06 -31.63
C ARG A 4 18.29 -13.04 -31.75
N SER A 5 18.34 -14.14 -30.99
CA SER A 5 17.19 -14.99 -30.76
C SER A 5 16.14 -14.13 -30.02
N GLY A 6 15.20 -13.61 -30.78
CA GLY A 6 14.02 -12.97 -30.21
C GLY A 6 13.25 -14.03 -29.41
N VAL A 7 13.33 -13.96 -28.09
CA VAL A 7 12.40 -14.70 -27.24
C VAL A 7 11.04 -14.06 -27.44
N GLU A 8 10.20 -14.65 -28.31
CA GLU A 8 8.79 -14.32 -28.36
C GLU A 8 8.16 -14.71 -27.02
N ILE A 9 7.90 -13.70 -26.20
CA ILE A 9 7.12 -13.89 -24.97
C ILE A 9 5.66 -14.09 -25.41
N GLN A 10 5.24 -15.33 -25.61
CA GLN A 10 3.84 -15.69 -25.78
C GLN A 10 3.16 -15.54 -24.41
N LEU A 11 2.40 -14.45 -24.23
CA LEU A 11 1.52 -14.28 -23.08
C LEU A 11 0.35 -15.28 -23.22
N ASP A 12 0.37 -16.31 -22.38
CA ASP A 12 -0.75 -17.25 -22.29
C ASP A 12 -1.85 -16.69 -21.37
N ARG A 13 -3.12 -17.06 -21.64
CA ARG A 13 -4.24 -16.67 -20.76
C ARG A 13 -4.10 -17.22 -19.33
N SER A 14 -3.31 -18.26 -19.12
CA SER A 14 -2.97 -18.79 -17.81
C SER A 14 -2.12 -17.82 -16.97
N ASP A 15 -1.42 -16.88 -17.59
CA ASP A 15 -0.60 -15.87 -16.91
C ASP A 15 -1.46 -14.76 -16.26
N PHE A 16 -2.70 -14.60 -16.72
CA PHE A 16 -3.67 -13.68 -16.13
C PHE A 16 -4.35 -14.32 -14.91
N ASN A 17 -3.79 -14.09 -13.73
CA ASN A 17 -4.35 -14.58 -12.49
C ASN A 17 -4.96 -13.44 -11.66
N PHE A 18 -6.30 -13.41 -11.56
CA PHE A 18 -7.03 -12.41 -10.79
C PHE A 18 -6.51 -12.20 -9.35
N PRO A 19 -6.24 -13.25 -8.54
CA PRO A 19 -5.61 -13.09 -7.24
C PRO A 19 -4.29 -12.34 -7.25
N THR A 20 -3.45 -12.54 -8.26
CA THR A 20 -2.17 -11.84 -8.39
C THR A 20 -2.37 -10.36 -8.71
N LEU A 21 -3.34 -10.03 -9.57
CA LEU A 21 -3.70 -8.63 -9.85
C LEU A 21 -4.20 -7.89 -8.62
N VAL A 22 -5.07 -8.53 -7.82
CA VAL A 22 -5.59 -7.95 -6.58
C VAL A 22 -4.45 -7.74 -5.57
N LEU A 23 -3.62 -8.75 -5.33
CA LEU A 23 -2.50 -8.65 -4.39
C LEU A 23 -1.41 -7.68 -4.88
N GLY A 24 -1.20 -7.56 -6.20
CA GLY A 24 -0.27 -6.57 -6.77
C GLY A 24 -0.77 -5.12 -6.67
N ASN A 25 -2.09 -4.93 -6.55
CA ASN A 25 -2.73 -3.62 -6.47
C ASN A 25 -3.42 -3.35 -5.12
N PHE A 26 -3.10 -4.10 -4.07
CA PHE A 26 -3.80 -4.01 -2.78
C PHE A 26 -3.78 -2.60 -2.19
N VAL A 27 -2.69 -1.84 -2.35
CA VAL A 27 -2.58 -0.45 -1.90
C VAL A 27 -3.65 0.42 -2.54
N ASN A 28 -3.78 0.34 -3.87
CA ASN A 28 -4.79 1.11 -4.61
C ASN A 28 -6.22 0.71 -4.22
N ILE A 29 -6.46 -0.57 -3.96
CA ILE A 29 -7.78 -1.07 -3.53
C ILE A 29 -8.15 -0.47 -2.16
N ILE A 30 -7.23 -0.44 -1.20
CA ILE A 30 -7.46 0.18 0.11
C ILE A 30 -7.74 1.67 -0.05
N ILE A 31 -6.93 2.39 -0.82
CA ILE A 31 -7.10 3.83 -1.06
C ILE A 31 -8.47 4.11 -1.71
N ILE A 32 -8.85 3.36 -2.75
CA ILE A 32 -10.13 3.54 -3.43
C ILE A 32 -11.29 3.27 -2.48
N SER A 33 -11.23 2.20 -1.68
CA SER A 33 -12.28 1.87 -0.71
C SER A 33 -12.44 2.97 0.34
N SER A 34 -11.34 3.47 0.91
CA SER A 34 -11.36 4.57 1.89
C SER A 34 -11.84 5.88 1.27
N ARG A 35 -11.49 6.14 0.01
CA ARG A 35 -11.98 7.30 -0.75
C ARG A 35 -13.50 7.30 -0.91
N PHE A 36 -14.09 6.15 -1.27
CA PHE A 36 -15.55 6.05 -1.39
C PHE A 36 -16.25 6.38 -0.07
N ILE A 37 -15.70 5.92 1.04
CA ILE A 37 -16.23 6.19 2.38
C ILE A 37 -16.07 7.67 2.76
N ALA A 38 -14.90 8.27 2.47
CA ALA A 38 -14.69 9.71 2.70
C ALA A 38 -15.67 10.62 1.96
N GLY A 39 -16.25 10.15 0.86
CA GLY A 39 -17.25 10.89 0.08
C GLY A 39 -18.70 10.55 0.38
N ALA A 40 -18.98 9.66 1.35
CA ALA A 40 -20.33 9.14 1.57
C ALA A 40 -21.34 10.20 2.05
N ASP A 41 -20.89 11.22 2.76
CA ASP A 41 -21.73 12.32 3.26
C ASP A 41 -21.90 13.50 2.29
N GLY A 42 -21.29 13.41 1.08
CA GLY A 42 -21.33 14.49 0.09
C GLY A 42 -20.53 15.75 0.49
N SER A 43 -19.74 15.68 1.56
CA SER A 43 -18.87 16.76 2.02
C SER A 43 -17.62 16.92 1.14
N ASN A 44 -16.87 18.02 1.34
CA ASN A 44 -15.57 18.22 0.72
C ASN A 44 -14.48 17.27 1.30
N SER A 45 -14.83 16.40 2.23
CA SER A 45 -13.93 15.47 2.91
C SER A 45 -13.16 14.58 1.94
N ILE A 46 -13.82 14.15 0.85
CA ILE A 46 -13.18 13.39 -0.23
C ILE A 46 -12.02 14.15 -0.90
N ALA A 47 -12.15 15.47 -1.06
CA ALA A 47 -11.12 16.30 -1.67
C ALA A 47 -9.89 16.40 -0.75
N PHE A 48 -10.10 16.67 0.53
CA PHE A 48 -9.02 16.74 1.53
C PHE A 48 -8.30 15.39 1.68
N PHE A 49 -9.06 14.30 1.74
CA PHE A 49 -8.52 12.94 1.72
C PHE A 49 -7.62 12.71 0.50
N MET A 50 -8.09 13.07 -0.69
CA MET A 50 -7.34 12.84 -1.94
C MET A 50 -6.08 13.68 -2.02
N TYR A 51 -6.10 14.95 -1.58
CA TYR A 51 -4.89 15.78 -1.53
C TYR A 51 -3.84 15.20 -0.58
N ALA A 52 -4.27 14.72 0.60
CA ALA A 52 -3.37 14.05 1.54
C ALA A 52 -2.78 12.75 0.94
N VAL A 53 -3.62 11.91 0.32
CA VAL A 53 -3.19 10.66 -0.32
C VAL A 53 -2.22 10.91 -1.46
N VAL A 54 -2.39 11.96 -2.27
CA VAL A 54 -1.44 12.30 -3.34
C VAL A 54 -0.04 12.54 -2.77
N ILE A 55 0.08 13.35 -1.71
CA ILE A 55 1.37 13.61 -1.05
C ILE A 55 1.98 12.29 -0.52
N LEU A 56 1.18 11.50 0.20
CA LEU A 56 1.63 10.22 0.75
C LEU A 56 2.05 9.24 -0.35
N ASN A 57 1.32 9.18 -1.47
CA ASN A 57 1.69 8.34 -2.61
C ASN A 57 3.00 8.78 -3.27
N VAL A 58 3.23 10.07 -3.42
CA VAL A 58 4.49 10.58 -3.96
C VAL A 58 5.66 10.17 -3.07
N LEU A 59 5.52 10.34 -1.75
CA LEU A 59 6.53 9.92 -0.78
C LEU A 59 6.75 8.39 -0.82
N LEU A 60 5.66 7.63 -0.82
CA LEU A 60 5.68 6.17 -0.86
C LEU A 60 6.35 5.65 -2.14
N THR A 61 5.93 6.13 -3.31
CA THR A 61 6.46 5.66 -4.60
C THR A 61 7.91 6.05 -4.82
N SER A 62 8.32 7.24 -4.41
CA SER A 62 9.71 7.72 -4.51
C SER A 62 10.67 6.84 -3.72
N VAL A 63 10.24 6.35 -2.57
CA VAL A 63 11.08 5.53 -1.69
C VAL A 63 10.92 4.03 -2.02
N ILE A 64 9.67 3.52 -2.07
CA ILE A 64 9.43 2.09 -2.34
C ILE A 64 9.86 1.69 -3.74
N GLY A 65 9.56 2.49 -4.75
CA GLY A 65 9.94 2.17 -6.12
C GLY A 65 11.43 1.87 -6.22
N ASN A 66 12.25 2.69 -5.58
CA ASN A 66 13.70 2.51 -5.58
C ASN A 66 14.16 1.33 -4.71
N VAL A 67 13.66 1.21 -3.49
CA VAL A 67 14.04 0.13 -2.55
C VAL A 67 13.55 -1.22 -3.07
N SER A 68 12.30 -1.33 -3.53
CA SER A 68 11.75 -2.57 -4.11
C SER A 68 12.54 -3.05 -5.33
N THR A 69 12.90 -2.15 -6.23
CA THR A 69 13.64 -2.53 -7.45
C THR A 69 15.02 -3.09 -7.10
N ILE A 70 15.74 -2.45 -6.17
CA ILE A 70 17.05 -2.92 -5.71
C ILE A 70 16.93 -4.28 -5.00
N LEU A 71 15.88 -4.43 -4.18
CA LEU A 71 15.59 -5.65 -3.42
C LEU A 71 15.25 -6.82 -4.31
N LEU A 72 14.28 -6.67 -5.21
CA LEU A 72 13.88 -7.71 -6.14
C LEU A 72 15.06 -8.22 -6.94
N ARG A 73 15.92 -7.31 -7.43
CA ARG A 73 17.11 -7.68 -8.19
C ARG A 73 18.11 -8.49 -7.35
N LYS A 74 18.30 -8.16 -6.07
CA LYS A 74 19.22 -8.89 -5.18
C LYS A 74 18.63 -10.20 -4.66
N ILE A 75 17.35 -10.25 -4.36
CA ILE A 75 16.66 -11.47 -3.89
C ILE A 75 16.58 -12.49 -5.03
N SER A 76 16.24 -12.06 -6.24
CA SER A 76 16.20 -12.92 -7.42
C SER A 76 17.55 -13.57 -7.74
N ILE A 77 18.66 -12.88 -7.44
CA ILE A 77 20.02 -13.40 -7.74
C ILE A 77 20.58 -14.27 -6.62
N LYS A 78 20.33 -13.96 -5.35
CA LYS A 78 21.04 -14.58 -4.22
C LYS A 78 20.18 -15.32 -3.19
N LYS A 79 18.86 -15.34 -3.32
CA LYS A 79 17.94 -16.04 -2.38
C LYS A 79 18.39 -15.95 -0.91
N ASN A 80 18.62 -14.74 -0.40
CA ASN A 80 19.24 -14.54 0.91
C ASN A 80 18.26 -13.89 1.90
N THR A 81 17.76 -14.68 2.84
CA THR A 81 16.84 -14.26 3.92
C THR A 81 17.39 -13.06 4.73
N ARG A 82 18.70 -12.97 4.93
CA ARG A 82 19.32 -11.84 5.65
C ARG A 82 19.14 -10.51 4.91
N LEU A 83 19.25 -10.51 3.57
CA LEU A 83 19.03 -9.29 2.77
C LEU A 83 17.61 -8.78 2.90
N MET A 84 16.66 -9.69 3.06
CA MET A 84 15.26 -9.33 3.22
C MET A 84 14.98 -8.70 4.60
N ILE A 85 15.58 -9.22 5.66
CA ILE A 85 15.49 -8.63 7.01
C ILE A 85 16.12 -7.24 7.02
N TYR A 86 17.30 -7.05 6.42
CA TYR A 86 17.93 -5.73 6.31
C TYR A 86 17.05 -4.74 5.54
N SER A 87 16.42 -5.17 4.47
CA SER A 87 15.54 -4.29 3.69
C SER A 87 14.29 -3.89 4.46
N LEU A 88 13.74 -4.82 5.24
CA LEU A 88 12.61 -4.56 6.12
C LEU A 88 12.97 -3.54 7.19
N LEU A 89 14.14 -3.68 7.82
CA LEU A 89 14.64 -2.73 8.79
C LEU A 89 14.88 -1.35 8.18
N ILE A 90 15.51 -1.28 7.00
CA ILE A 90 15.72 -0.02 6.28
C ILE A 90 14.38 0.62 5.93
N SER A 91 13.43 -0.15 5.42
CA SER A 91 12.08 0.33 5.10
C SER A 91 11.37 0.86 6.34
N LEU A 92 11.46 0.15 7.46
CA LEU A 92 10.88 0.60 8.72
C LEU A 92 11.50 1.92 9.20
N CYS A 93 12.84 2.02 9.17
CA CYS A 93 13.55 3.25 9.57
C CYS A 93 13.15 4.44 8.67
N ILE A 94 13.13 4.25 7.36
CA ILE A 94 12.74 5.31 6.42
C ILE A 94 11.27 5.70 6.63
N GLY A 95 10.38 4.72 6.77
CA GLY A 95 8.97 4.98 7.00
C GLY A 95 8.72 5.71 8.32
N LEU A 96 9.41 5.35 9.40
CA LEU A 96 9.32 6.07 10.67
C LEU A 96 9.86 7.50 10.57
N LEU A 97 10.97 7.72 9.87
CA LEU A 97 11.48 9.07 9.62
C LEU A 97 10.47 9.92 8.82
N MET A 98 9.77 9.32 7.84
CA MET A 98 8.71 9.99 7.09
C MET A 98 7.53 10.35 8.00
N VAL A 99 7.06 9.44 8.86
CA VAL A 99 5.97 9.72 9.81
C VAL A 99 6.36 10.84 10.77
N VAL A 100 7.56 10.81 11.33
CA VAL A 100 8.08 11.86 12.20
C VAL A 100 8.17 13.20 11.45
N GLY A 101 8.70 13.20 10.23
CA GLY A 101 8.75 14.39 9.38
C GLY A 101 7.37 14.97 9.09
N LEU A 102 6.40 14.12 8.76
CA LEU A 102 5.02 14.55 8.55
C LEU A 102 4.36 15.08 9.82
N HIS A 103 4.69 14.52 10.99
CA HIS A 103 4.17 15.00 12.26
C HIS A 103 4.54 16.47 12.53
N TYR A 104 5.75 16.88 12.18
CA TYR A 104 6.21 18.26 12.39
C TYR A 104 5.90 19.19 11.23
N PHE A 105 5.86 18.70 10.00
CA PHE A 105 5.84 19.54 8.78
C PHE A 105 4.59 19.37 7.92
N SER A 106 3.59 18.56 8.32
CA SER A 106 2.40 18.31 7.49
C SER A 106 1.68 19.59 7.06
N TYR A 107 1.46 20.50 8.01
CA TYR A 107 0.80 21.78 7.75
C TYR A 107 1.61 22.65 6.75
N ASP A 108 2.91 22.76 6.95
CA ASP A 108 3.77 23.56 6.09
C ASP A 108 3.89 22.96 4.69
N ILE A 109 3.95 21.63 4.59
CA ILE A 109 3.96 20.92 3.30
C ILE A 109 2.66 21.20 2.53
N ILE A 110 1.51 21.01 3.16
CA ILE A 110 0.21 21.26 2.53
C ILE A 110 0.07 22.73 2.13
N LYS A 111 0.43 23.64 3.03
CA LYS A 111 0.44 25.07 2.78
C LYS A 111 1.31 25.44 1.57
N PHE A 112 2.51 24.92 1.51
CA PHE A 112 3.44 25.18 0.41
C PHE A 112 2.95 24.65 -0.93
N VAL A 113 2.38 23.42 -0.93
CA VAL A 113 1.97 22.74 -2.17
C VAL A 113 0.65 23.29 -2.70
N TYR A 114 -0.34 23.51 -1.82
CA TYR A 114 -1.72 23.75 -2.22
C TYR A 114 -2.27 25.13 -1.90
N LEU A 115 -1.67 25.95 -1.01
CA LEU A 115 -2.22 27.27 -0.68
C LEU A 115 -2.07 28.24 -1.85
N ARG A 116 -2.99 28.11 -2.81
CA ARG A 116 -3.08 28.97 -4.00
C ARG A 116 -4.49 28.89 -4.60
N GLY A 117 -4.91 29.95 -5.29
CA GLY A 117 -6.24 30.03 -5.90
C GLY A 117 -7.34 30.00 -4.84
N GLU A 118 -8.28 29.09 -4.95
CA GLU A 118 -9.44 28.94 -4.05
C GLU A 118 -9.10 28.15 -2.77
N PHE A 119 -7.94 27.50 -2.69
CA PHE A 119 -7.55 26.68 -1.53
C PHE A 119 -7.15 27.60 -0.37
N ASN A 120 -7.96 27.61 0.68
CA ASN A 120 -7.81 28.52 1.82
C ASN A 120 -7.12 27.86 3.03
N LEU A 121 -6.92 28.61 4.12
CA LEU A 121 -6.26 28.11 5.32
C LEU A 121 -7.05 27.01 6.06
N PHE A 122 -8.39 27.00 5.94
CA PHE A 122 -9.22 25.93 6.48
C PHE A 122 -8.94 24.62 5.73
N ASP A 123 -8.86 24.68 4.39
CA ASP A 123 -8.56 23.52 3.55
C ASP A 123 -7.16 22.97 3.85
N VAL A 124 -6.19 23.87 4.12
CA VAL A 124 -4.83 23.48 4.56
C VAL A 124 -4.91 22.69 5.87
N HIS A 125 -5.68 23.18 6.84
CA HIS A 125 -5.82 22.53 8.15
C HIS A 125 -6.44 21.15 8.03
N GLU A 126 -7.58 21.03 7.33
CA GLU A 126 -8.27 19.76 7.14
C GLU A 126 -7.41 18.75 6.37
N THR A 127 -6.77 19.18 5.29
CA THR A 127 -5.89 18.30 4.50
C THR A 127 -4.66 17.86 5.31
N SER A 128 -4.06 18.75 6.11
CA SER A 128 -2.92 18.40 6.96
C SER A 128 -3.30 17.41 8.08
N SER A 129 -4.52 17.52 8.63
CA SER A 129 -5.06 16.56 9.58
C SER A 129 -5.19 15.16 8.95
N TYR A 130 -5.77 15.05 7.75
CA TYR A 130 -5.79 13.79 7.01
C TYR A 130 -4.38 13.25 6.74
N LEU A 131 -3.45 14.12 6.34
CA LEU A 131 -2.07 13.72 6.06
C LEU A 131 -1.40 13.09 7.28
N LEU A 132 -1.59 13.66 8.45
CA LEU A 132 -1.10 13.13 9.71
C LEU A 132 -1.76 11.79 10.07
N GLU A 133 -3.09 11.76 10.07
CA GLU A 133 -3.84 10.58 10.44
C GLU A 133 -3.53 9.39 9.53
N LEU A 134 -3.38 9.61 8.22
CA LEU A 134 -3.07 8.55 7.25
C LEU A 134 -1.60 8.13 7.24
N SER A 135 -0.69 8.92 7.80
CA SER A 135 0.76 8.67 7.71
C SER A 135 1.18 7.28 8.22
N PHE A 136 0.60 6.82 9.34
CA PHE A 136 0.86 5.48 9.88
C PHE A 136 0.28 4.37 9.00
N SER A 137 -0.90 4.58 8.41
CA SER A 137 -1.47 3.60 7.47
C SER A 137 -0.54 3.40 6.28
N PHE A 138 0.06 4.47 5.77
CA PHE A 138 1.04 4.41 4.70
C PHE A 138 2.33 3.73 5.12
N LEU A 139 2.78 3.88 6.37
CA LEU A 139 3.90 3.10 6.92
C LEU A 139 3.60 1.59 6.86
N PHE A 140 2.40 1.17 7.28
CA PHE A 140 1.99 -0.23 7.21
C PHE A 140 1.90 -0.72 5.75
N LEU A 141 1.35 0.08 4.85
CA LEU A 141 1.31 -0.25 3.42
C LEU A 141 2.71 -0.39 2.83
N PHE A 142 3.66 0.43 3.28
CA PHE A 142 5.05 0.34 2.88
C PHE A 142 5.69 -0.99 3.31
N ILE A 143 5.52 -1.38 4.56
CA ILE A 143 6.01 -2.66 5.09
C ILE A 143 5.35 -3.82 4.35
N ALA A 144 4.03 -3.79 4.17
CA ALA A 144 3.29 -4.83 3.46
C ALA A 144 3.76 -4.99 2.02
N THR A 145 3.95 -3.88 1.29
CA THR A 145 4.43 -3.90 -0.10
C THR A 145 5.82 -4.56 -0.19
N THR A 146 6.72 -4.21 0.72
CA THR A 146 8.08 -4.78 0.75
C THR A 146 8.05 -6.29 1.00
N LEU A 147 7.20 -6.75 1.93
CA LEU A 147 7.08 -8.16 2.28
C LEU A 147 6.34 -9.01 1.22
N PHE A 148 5.41 -8.42 0.47
CA PHE A 148 4.70 -9.14 -0.59
C PHE A 148 5.57 -9.41 -1.82
N GLN A 149 6.55 -8.58 -2.11
CA GLN A 149 7.35 -8.65 -3.33
C GLN A 149 7.92 -10.05 -3.62
N PRO A 150 8.62 -10.75 -2.69
CA PRO A 150 9.18 -12.06 -2.97
C PRO A 150 8.11 -13.12 -3.29
N PHE A 151 6.97 -13.08 -2.60
CA PHE A 151 5.89 -14.03 -2.81
C PHE A 151 5.24 -13.86 -4.19
N LEU A 152 5.17 -12.63 -4.70
CA LEU A 152 4.59 -12.36 -6.02
C LEU A 152 5.48 -12.89 -7.17
N THR A 153 6.77 -13.11 -6.93
CA THR A 153 7.69 -13.69 -7.93
C THR A 153 7.58 -15.20 -8.08
N LEU A 154 6.92 -15.90 -7.13
CA LEU A 154 6.75 -17.36 -7.19
C LEU A 154 5.84 -17.78 -8.34
N PRO A 155 6.03 -19.00 -8.89
CA PRO A 155 5.17 -19.56 -9.94
C PRO A 155 3.70 -19.58 -9.52
N ILE A 156 2.82 -19.15 -10.43
CA ILE A 156 1.39 -19.00 -10.14
C ILE A 156 0.73 -20.34 -9.86
N GLY A 157 1.12 -21.40 -10.60
CA GLY A 157 0.53 -22.73 -10.48
C GLY A 157 0.55 -23.27 -9.05
N GLU A 158 1.67 -23.15 -8.38
CA GLU A 158 1.87 -23.67 -7.01
C GLU A 158 1.20 -22.79 -5.94
N THR A 159 1.17 -21.47 -6.16
CA THR A 159 0.71 -20.51 -5.16
C THR A 159 -0.76 -20.08 -5.32
N LYS A 160 -1.45 -20.52 -6.37
CA LYS A 160 -2.82 -20.09 -6.72
C LYS A 160 -3.81 -20.17 -5.56
N ARG A 161 -3.82 -21.30 -4.84
CA ARG A 161 -4.75 -21.50 -3.70
C ARG A 161 -4.44 -20.56 -2.53
N VAL A 162 -3.16 -20.32 -2.27
CA VAL A 162 -2.72 -19.41 -1.20
C VAL A 162 -3.08 -17.98 -1.56
N ARG A 163 -2.79 -17.55 -2.78
CA ARG A 163 -3.16 -16.21 -3.29
C ARG A 163 -4.66 -15.96 -3.21
N LEU A 164 -5.48 -16.96 -3.60
CA LEU A 164 -6.94 -16.83 -3.52
C LEU A 164 -7.42 -16.65 -2.08
N LYS A 165 -6.90 -17.44 -1.14
CA LYS A 165 -7.25 -17.31 0.29
C LYS A 165 -6.86 -15.92 0.82
N MET A 166 -5.69 -15.43 0.46
CA MET A 166 -5.23 -14.10 0.87
C MET A 166 -6.13 -12.98 0.32
N VAL A 167 -6.53 -13.06 -0.96
CA VAL A 167 -7.46 -12.10 -1.57
C VAL A 167 -8.81 -12.10 -0.87
N VAL A 168 -9.38 -13.28 -0.62
CA VAL A 168 -10.67 -13.38 0.08
C VAL A 168 -10.58 -12.76 1.47
N PHE A 169 -9.54 -13.11 2.23
CA PHE A 169 -9.35 -12.55 3.57
C PHE A 169 -9.12 -11.03 3.53
N PHE A 170 -8.38 -10.54 2.56
CA PHE A 170 -8.12 -9.12 2.36
C PHE A 170 -9.42 -8.35 2.06
N LEU A 171 -10.23 -8.82 1.11
CA LEU A 171 -11.50 -8.18 0.77
C LEU A 171 -12.49 -8.23 1.93
N LEU A 172 -12.56 -9.35 2.66
CA LEU A 172 -13.38 -9.45 3.87
C LEU A 172 -12.93 -8.47 4.96
N SER A 173 -11.64 -8.22 5.10
CA SER A 173 -11.13 -7.25 6.08
C SER A 173 -11.55 -5.82 5.76
N ILE A 174 -11.56 -5.42 4.50
CA ILE A 174 -12.03 -4.11 4.06
C ILE A 174 -13.56 -3.99 4.31
N ALA A 175 -14.31 -5.01 3.91
CA ALA A 175 -15.77 -5.03 4.12
C ALA A 175 -16.11 -4.97 5.61
N PHE A 176 -15.41 -5.73 6.44
CA PHE A 176 -15.58 -5.71 7.89
C PHE A 176 -15.31 -4.31 8.47
N ALA A 177 -14.20 -3.67 8.07
CA ALA A 177 -13.85 -2.34 8.56
C ALA A 177 -14.91 -1.30 8.16
N ALA A 178 -15.43 -1.36 6.93
CA ALA A 178 -16.49 -0.47 6.46
C ALA A 178 -17.78 -0.68 7.25
N ILE A 179 -18.22 -1.92 7.42
CA ILE A 179 -19.44 -2.25 8.18
C ILE A 179 -19.28 -1.84 9.66
N TYR A 180 -18.11 -2.11 10.27
CA TYR A 180 -17.84 -1.74 11.64
C TYR A 180 -17.91 -0.22 11.87
N SER A 181 -17.37 0.57 10.94
CA SER A 181 -17.42 2.03 11.05
C SER A 181 -18.85 2.57 10.97
N GLU A 182 -19.70 2.00 10.14
CA GLU A 182 -21.14 2.33 10.07
C GLU A 182 -21.85 2.01 11.39
N PHE A 183 -21.63 0.81 11.95
CA PHE A 183 -22.27 0.43 13.22
C PHE A 183 -21.89 1.33 14.40
N ASN A 184 -20.67 1.89 14.39
CA ASN A 184 -20.21 2.80 15.44
C ASN A 184 -20.51 4.27 15.15
N SER A 185 -21.28 4.58 14.11
CA SER A 185 -21.69 5.94 13.74
C SER A 185 -20.50 6.91 13.60
N PHE A 186 -19.39 6.42 13.02
CA PHE A 186 -18.24 7.26 12.73
C PHE A 186 -18.60 8.30 11.66
N THR A 187 -18.00 9.49 11.75
CA THR A 187 -18.04 10.44 10.65
C THR A 187 -17.38 9.87 9.40
N SER A 188 -17.70 10.39 8.21
CA SER A 188 -17.09 9.94 6.96
C SER A 188 -15.56 10.03 7.00
N LYS A 189 -15.01 11.05 7.67
CA LYS A 189 -13.57 11.19 7.91
C LYS A 189 -13.03 10.04 8.76
N GLU A 190 -13.61 9.82 9.93
CA GLU A 190 -13.19 8.77 10.87
C GLU A 190 -13.31 7.39 10.25
N SER A 191 -14.40 7.13 9.51
CA SER A 191 -14.62 5.87 8.80
C SER A 191 -13.56 5.62 7.74
N ALA A 192 -13.23 6.63 6.93
CA ALA A 192 -12.20 6.51 5.90
C ALA A 192 -10.82 6.25 6.48
N VAL A 193 -10.46 6.96 7.54
CA VAL A 193 -9.20 6.76 8.27
C VAL A 193 -9.16 5.38 8.92
N PHE A 194 -10.24 4.96 9.56
CA PHE A 194 -10.34 3.64 10.20
C PHE A 194 -10.20 2.50 9.19
N VAL A 195 -10.91 2.57 8.05
CA VAL A 195 -10.79 1.55 6.99
C VAL A 195 -9.38 1.49 6.44
N MET A 196 -8.74 2.65 6.25
CA MET A 196 -7.34 2.72 5.80
C MET A 196 -6.39 2.06 6.80
N TYR A 197 -6.54 2.35 8.11
CA TYR A 197 -5.74 1.76 9.18
C TYR A 197 -5.94 0.26 9.30
N PHE A 198 -7.18 -0.16 9.47
CA PHE A 198 -7.51 -1.56 9.68
C PHE A 198 -7.04 -2.43 8.50
N SER A 199 -7.32 -1.97 7.27
CA SER A 199 -6.93 -2.70 6.06
C SER A 199 -5.42 -2.73 5.86
N SER A 200 -4.70 -1.65 6.18
CA SER A 200 -3.23 -1.61 6.08
C SER A 200 -2.55 -2.54 7.09
N ILE A 201 -3.04 -2.60 8.33
CA ILE A 201 -2.56 -3.55 9.34
C ILE A 201 -2.80 -4.99 8.89
N ASN A 202 -4.01 -5.30 8.39
CA ASN A 202 -4.31 -6.63 7.85
C ASN A 202 -3.42 -6.98 6.65
N ALA A 203 -3.11 -6.01 5.79
CA ALA A 203 -2.18 -6.22 4.69
C ALA A 203 -0.77 -6.61 5.19
N VAL A 204 -0.30 -6.03 6.30
CA VAL A 204 0.97 -6.44 6.94
C VAL A 204 0.90 -7.90 7.43
N PHE A 205 -0.18 -8.30 8.11
CA PHE A 205 -0.35 -9.69 8.55
C PHE A 205 -0.37 -10.67 7.38
N LEU A 206 -1.10 -10.35 6.31
CA LEU A 206 -1.10 -11.16 5.10
C LEU A 206 0.26 -11.22 4.42
N ALA A 207 1.00 -10.11 4.43
CA ALA A 207 2.35 -10.05 3.88
C ALA A 207 3.33 -10.92 4.69
N PHE A 208 3.24 -10.92 6.02
CA PHE A 208 3.99 -11.87 6.86
C PHE A 208 3.61 -13.33 6.57
N TYR A 209 2.33 -13.61 6.44
CA TYR A 209 1.89 -14.95 6.05
C TYR A 209 2.45 -15.37 4.68
N SER A 210 2.44 -14.46 3.71
CA SER A 210 3.02 -14.72 2.39
C SER A 210 4.52 -14.98 2.46
N TYR A 211 5.24 -14.30 3.35
CA TYR A 211 6.65 -14.49 3.57
C TYR A 211 6.96 -15.89 4.13
N ILE A 212 6.21 -16.34 5.15
CA ILE A 212 6.35 -17.69 5.71
C ILE A 212 6.09 -18.73 4.62
N LYS A 213 5.09 -18.51 3.76
CA LYS A 213 4.82 -19.42 2.64
C LYS A 213 5.92 -19.39 1.59
N TYR A 214 6.49 -18.23 1.28
CA TYR A 214 7.62 -18.12 0.38
C TYR A 214 8.79 -19.01 0.84
N ASP A 215 9.17 -18.97 2.11
CA ASP A 215 10.25 -19.80 2.67
C ASP A 215 9.98 -21.31 2.58
N GLN A 216 8.69 -21.71 2.62
CA GLN A 216 8.27 -23.11 2.44
C GLN A 216 8.34 -23.61 1.00
N TYR A 217 8.11 -22.74 0.01
CA TYR A 217 8.17 -23.10 -1.41
C TYR A 217 9.59 -23.07 -1.98
N GLU A 218 10.54 -22.47 -1.29
CA GLU A 218 11.96 -22.45 -1.70
C GLU A 218 12.77 -23.63 -1.19
N LYS A 219 12.28 -24.35 -0.18
CA LYS A 219 12.90 -25.58 0.35
C LYS A 219 12.45 -26.81 -0.42
#